data_99b3675d2b155025124cf0aa8efa8003
#
_entry.id   99b3675d2b155025124cf0aa8efa8003
#
_cell.length_a   1.000
_cell.length_b   1.000
_cell.length_c   1.000
_cell.angle_alpha   90.00
_cell.angle_beta   90.00
_cell.angle_gamma   90.00
#
_symmetry.space_group_name_H-M   'P 1'
#
loop_
_entity.id
_entity.type
_entity.pdbx_description
1 polymer ?
#
loop_
_entity_poly.entity_id
_entity_poly.type
_entity_poly.pdbx_seq_one_letter_code
_entity_poly.pdbx_strand_id
1 'polypeptide(L)'
;NPGGVFTLSNGIMDNPGDSKYGMTTEQIFEAYRILKSKGVKRFGIHAFLASNTVTNEYYPQLAKQLFELAVKLEKETGADIAFINLSGGVGIPYRPDQEPNDILAIGEGVRKVYEEVLVPAGMGDIAIYTEMGRFMLGPYGCLVTKAIHEKHIYKEYIGVDACAANLMRPAIYGAYHHITVLGKENAPCDHVYDVTGSLCENCDKFAVDRKLPEIDMGDYLVIHDTGAHGFSMGYNYNGRLRSAELLLKEDGSVKMIRRAETPEDYFATFDCFDDIRITK
;
A
#
# COMPACT_ATOMS: atom_id res chain seq x y z
N ASN A 1 -5.44 -8.40 17.16
CA ASN A 1 -5.19 -9.64 16.41
C ASN A 1 -6.13 -10.73 16.92
N PRO A 2 -7.34 -10.89 16.33
CA PRO A 2 -8.34 -11.85 16.82
C PRO A 2 -7.99 -13.33 16.51
N GLY A 3 -6.85 -13.57 15.87
CA GLY A 3 -6.51 -14.91 15.37
C GLY A 3 -7.32 -15.29 14.13
N GLY A 4 -7.17 -16.54 13.71
CA GLY A 4 -7.82 -17.05 12.48
C GLY A 4 -6.87 -17.09 11.29
N VAL A 5 -7.28 -17.79 10.24
CA VAL A 5 -6.52 -17.86 8.98
C VAL A 5 -7.27 -17.04 7.94
N PHE A 6 -6.69 -15.93 7.52
CA PHE A 6 -7.18 -15.12 6.41
C PHE A 6 -6.24 -15.31 5.22
N THR A 7 -6.42 -16.37 4.48
CA THR A 7 -5.57 -16.79 3.35
C THR A 7 -5.88 -16.02 2.07
N LEU A 8 -5.94 -14.67 2.09
CA LEU A 8 -6.56 -14.00 0.96
C LEU A 8 -5.68 -13.07 0.15
N SER A 9 -4.40 -12.77 0.50
CA SER A 9 -3.79 -11.76 -0.37
C SER A 9 -2.29 -11.57 -0.38
N ASN A 10 -1.57 -11.82 0.66
CA ASN A 10 -0.12 -11.72 0.56
C ASN A 10 0.55 -12.43 1.77
N GLY A 11 1.56 -13.24 1.51
CA GLY A 11 2.21 -14.11 2.48
C GLY A 11 2.81 -13.44 3.72
N ILE A 12 2.85 -12.11 3.79
CA ILE A 12 3.35 -11.35 4.95
C ILE A 12 2.28 -11.27 6.06
N MET A 13 1.00 -11.33 5.68
CA MET A 13 -0.14 -11.15 6.59
C MET A 13 -0.94 -12.44 6.79
N ASP A 14 -0.61 -13.52 6.06
CA ASP A 14 -1.42 -14.75 5.98
C ASP A 14 -1.41 -15.57 7.28
N ASN A 15 -0.44 -15.34 8.15
CA ASN A 15 -0.38 -16.00 9.45
C ASN A 15 -0.48 -14.95 10.58
N PRO A 16 -1.64 -14.79 11.23
CA PRO A 16 -1.78 -13.87 12.35
C PRO A 16 -0.78 -14.13 13.50
N GLY A 17 -0.31 -15.35 13.66
CA GLY A 17 0.70 -15.71 14.66
C GLY A 17 2.07 -15.07 14.41
N ASP A 18 2.41 -14.77 13.17
CA ASP A 18 3.67 -14.12 12.77
C ASP A 18 3.54 -12.59 12.72
N SER A 19 2.33 -12.06 12.86
CA SER A 19 2.06 -10.62 12.80
C SER A 19 2.48 -9.93 14.10
N LYS A 20 3.26 -8.84 13.97
CA LYS A 20 3.64 -7.99 15.10
C LYS A 20 2.50 -7.13 15.67
N TYR A 21 1.32 -7.16 15.06
CA TYR A 21 0.21 -6.27 15.37
C TYR A 21 -0.73 -6.86 16.41
N GLY A 22 -1.27 -5.96 17.24
CA GLY A 22 -2.43 -6.21 18.08
C GLY A 22 -2.18 -7.12 19.30
N MET A 23 -3.25 -7.42 19.97
CA MET A 23 -3.34 -8.27 21.15
C MET A 23 -4.16 -9.52 20.83
N THR A 24 -3.95 -10.62 21.55
CA THR A 24 -4.88 -11.76 21.48
C THR A 24 -6.24 -11.40 22.07
N THR A 25 -7.24 -12.26 21.82
CA THR A 25 -8.58 -12.05 22.38
C THR A 25 -8.54 -11.96 23.90
N GLU A 26 -7.78 -12.79 24.59
CA GLU A 26 -7.65 -12.77 26.05
C GLU A 26 -6.98 -11.49 26.53
N GLN A 27 -5.91 -11.07 25.85
CA GLN A 27 -5.18 -9.85 26.20
C GLN A 27 -6.03 -8.59 26.03
N ILE A 28 -6.89 -8.49 25.01
CA ILE A 28 -7.72 -7.32 24.79
C ILE A 28 -8.77 -7.18 25.92
N PHE A 29 -9.37 -8.26 26.39
CA PHE A 29 -10.30 -8.23 27.53
C PHE A 29 -9.60 -7.72 28.80
N GLU A 30 -8.40 -8.19 29.08
CA GLU A 30 -7.63 -7.73 30.24
C GLU A 30 -7.23 -6.27 30.09
N ALA A 31 -6.76 -5.86 28.91
CA ALA A 31 -6.40 -4.47 28.63
C ALA A 31 -7.60 -3.51 28.84
N TYR A 32 -8.78 -3.89 28.41
CA TYR A 32 -9.99 -3.05 28.60
C TYR A 32 -10.39 -2.94 30.04
N ARG A 33 -10.30 -4.02 30.86
CA ARG A 33 -10.53 -3.96 32.31
C ARG A 33 -9.54 -3.03 32.99
N ILE A 34 -8.23 -3.14 32.66
CA ILE A 34 -7.19 -2.28 33.21
C ILE A 34 -7.42 -0.81 32.83
N LEU A 35 -7.67 -0.52 31.54
CA LEU A 35 -7.90 0.85 31.09
C LEU A 35 -9.14 1.47 31.75
N LYS A 36 -10.22 0.71 31.89
CA LYS A 36 -11.42 1.14 32.58
C LYS A 36 -11.15 1.44 34.05
N SER A 37 -10.39 0.60 34.75
CA SER A 37 -10.02 0.85 36.15
C SER A 37 -9.16 2.11 36.35
N LYS A 38 -8.45 2.54 35.28
CA LYS A 38 -7.68 3.78 35.22
C LYS A 38 -8.54 5.00 34.81
N GLY A 39 -9.85 4.83 34.64
CA GLY A 39 -10.78 5.91 34.36
C GLY A 39 -10.97 6.25 32.87
N VAL A 40 -10.49 5.41 31.94
CA VAL A 40 -10.82 5.57 30.52
C VAL A 40 -12.32 5.39 30.33
N LYS A 41 -12.95 6.32 29.60
CA LYS A 41 -14.41 6.39 29.42
C LYS A 41 -14.87 5.92 28.06
N ARG A 42 -14.09 6.19 27.01
CA ARG A 42 -14.44 5.86 25.64
C ARG A 42 -13.37 4.94 25.04
N PHE A 43 -13.82 3.88 24.43
CA PHE A 43 -12.97 2.85 23.85
C PHE A 43 -13.19 2.75 22.35
N GLY A 44 -12.23 2.22 21.65
CA GLY A 44 -12.34 1.85 20.25
C GLY A 44 -11.60 0.54 20.01
N ILE A 45 -12.02 -0.20 19.01
CA ILE A 45 -11.38 -1.44 18.57
C ILE A 45 -10.91 -1.30 17.13
N HIS A 46 -9.74 -1.87 16.84
CA HIS A 46 -9.12 -1.86 15.51
C HIS A 46 -8.45 -3.21 15.25
N ALA A 47 -8.56 -3.71 14.03
CA ALA A 47 -7.78 -4.85 13.56
C ALA A 47 -7.26 -4.61 12.15
N PHE A 48 -6.03 -5.07 11.90
CA PHE A 48 -5.39 -5.07 10.59
C PHE A 48 -4.95 -6.50 10.26
N LEU A 49 -5.67 -7.18 9.38
CA LEU A 49 -5.49 -8.62 9.09
C LEU A 49 -5.05 -8.92 7.67
N ALA A 50 -5.27 -8.02 6.72
CA ALA A 50 -4.92 -8.23 5.33
C ALA A 50 -4.59 -6.94 4.60
N SER A 51 -3.90 -7.06 3.46
CA SER A 51 -3.55 -5.96 2.58
C SER A 51 -3.72 -6.38 1.13
N ASN A 52 -4.37 -5.54 0.33
CA ASN A 52 -4.67 -5.77 -1.08
C ASN A 52 -5.53 -7.01 -1.34
N THR A 53 -6.64 -7.14 -0.63
CA THR A 53 -7.64 -8.15 -0.95
C THR A 53 -8.45 -7.74 -2.17
N VAL A 54 -8.55 -8.62 -3.16
CA VAL A 54 -9.32 -8.40 -4.38
C VAL A 54 -10.61 -9.24 -4.39
N THR A 55 -11.28 -9.30 -3.24
CA THR A 55 -12.59 -9.95 -3.06
C THR A 55 -13.54 -9.03 -2.29
N ASN A 56 -14.84 -9.13 -2.58
CA ASN A 56 -15.85 -8.33 -1.91
C ASN A 56 -16.25 -8.91 -0.54
N GLU A 57 -15.90 -10.16 -0.24
CA GLU A 57 -16.34 -10.89 0.95
C GLU A 57 -15.47 -10.65 2.17
N TYR A 58 -14.19 -10.36 1.98
CA TYR A 58 -13.23 -10.20 3.08
C TYR A 58 -13.66 -9.13 4.09
N TYR A 59 -14.02 -7.96 3.59
CA TYR A 59 -14.28 -6.81 4.45
C TYR A 59 -15.56 -6.95 5.30
N PRO A 60 -16.69 -7.46 4.77
CA PRO A 60 -17.84 -7.84 5.59
C PRO A 60 -17.53 -8.94 6.63
N GLN A 61 -16.67 -9.92 6.31
CA GLN A 61 -16.25 -10.94 7.27
C GLN A 61 -15.41 -10.37 8.41
N LEU A 62 -14.47 -9.46 8.10
CA LEU A 62 -13.72 -8.73 9.11
C LEU A 62 -14.65 -7.91 10.00
N ALA A 63 -15.61 -7.18 9.40
CA ALA A 63 -16.61 -6.42 10.14
C ALA A 63 -17.39 -7.30 11.10
N LYS A 64 -17.85 -8.47 10.66
CA LYS A 64 -18.56 -9.42 11.51
C LYS A 64 -17.74 -9.82 12.74
N GLN A 65 -16.50 -10.22 12.55
CA GLN A 65 -15.62 -10.60 13.66
C GLN A 65 -15.40 -9.47 14.66
N LEU A 66 -15.16 -8.25 14.16
CA LEU A 66 -14.93 -7.11 15.05
C LEU A 66 -16.20 -6.66 15.76
N PHE A 67 -17.36 -6.71 15.11
CA PHE A 67 -18.63 -6.35 15.71
C PHE A 67 -19.02 -7.35 16.81
N GLU A 68 -18.91 -8.65 16.55
CA GLU A 68 -19.12 -9.69 17.56
C GLU A 68 -18.17 -9.56 18.76
N LEU A 69 -16.89 -9.25 18.49
CA LEU A 69 -15.91 -9.01 19.55
C LEU A 69 -16.22 -7.73 20.34
N ALA A 70 -16.67 -6.66 19.69
CA ALA A 70 -17.05 -5.42 20.35
C ALA A 70 -18.24 -5.63 21.30
N VAL A 71 -19.28 -6.33 20.84
CA VAL A 71 -20.45 -6.69 21.67
C VAL A 71 -20.02 -7.48 22.91
N LYS A 72 -19.14 -8.45 22.73
CA LYS A 72 -18.62 -9.28 23.82
C LYS A 72 -17.77 -8.47 24.81
N LEU A 73 -16.89 -7.61 24.30
CA LEU A 73 -16.03 -6.72 25.11
C LEU A 73 -16.89 -5.79 25.98
N GLU A 74 -17.87 -5.11 25.39
CA GLU A 74 -18.76 -4.21 26.13
C GLU A 74 -19.52 -4.95 27.21
N LYS A 75 -20.11 -6.09 26.88
CA LYS A 75 -20.87 -6.93 27.80
C LYS A 75 -20.04 -7.43 28.98
N GLU A 76 -18.81 -7.90 28.75
CA GLU A 76 -17.99 -8.53 29.78
C GLU A 76 -17.14 -7.54 30.59
N THR A 77 -16.77 -6.39 30.01
CA THR A 77 -15.92 -5.40 30.68
C THR A 77 -16.67 -4.14 31.09
N GLY A 78 -17.85 -3.93 30.53
CA GLY A 78 -18.62 -2.69 30.67
C GLY A 78 -17.91 -1.48 30.06
N ALA A 79 -16.99 -1.68 29.12
CA ALA A 79 -16.32 -0.61 28.40
C ALA A 79 -17.30 0.01 27.40
N ASP A 80 -17.36 1.34 27.33
CA ASP A 80 -18.15 2.09 26.35
C ASP A 80 -17.38 2.14 25.03
N ILE A 81 -17.77 1.28 24.06
CA ILE A 81 -17.13 1.23 22.75
C ILE A 81 -17.79 2.24 21.83
N ALA A 82 -17.08 3.33 21.58
CA ALA A 82 -17.57 4.45 20.80
C ALA A 82 -17.32 4.33 19.29
N PHE A 83 -16.32 3.52 18.89
CA PHE A 83 -16.01 3.33 17.47
C PHE A 83 -15.33 1.99 17.19
N ILE A 84 -15.49 1.53 15.96
CA ILE A 84 -14.79 0.36 15.41
C ILE A 84 -14.09 0.79 14.14
N ASN A 85 -12.78 0.57 14.08
CA ASN A 85 -11.96 0.81 12.89
C ASN A 85 -11.70 -0.52 12.16
N LEU A 86 -12.24 -0.65 10.97
CA LEU A 86 -12.07 -1.83 10.12
C LEU A 86 -10.74 -1.81 9.35
N SER A 87 -9.87 -0.81 9.61
CA SER A 87 -8.59 -0.65 8.91
C SER A 87 -8.74 -0.45 7.39
N GLY A 88 -7.68 -0.80 6.65
CA GLY A 88 -7.66 -0.86 5.20
C GLY A 88 -7.83 -2.30 4.70
N GLY A 89 -7.10 -2.63 3.66
CA GLY A 89 -7.05 -3.98 3.10
C GLY A 89 -7.81 -4.15 1.79
N VAL A 90 -8.80 -3.31 1.49
CA VAL A 90 -9.45 -3.30 0.18
C VAL A 90 -8.41 -3.02 -0.90
N GLY A 91 -8.24 -3.98 -1.81
CA GLY A 91 -7.23 -3.97 -2.85
C GLY A 91 -7.68 -3.32 -4.14
N ILE A 92 -6.74 -3.26 -5.07
CA ILE A 92 -6.95 -2.84 -6.45
C ILE A 92 -6.42 -3.93 -7.39
N PRO A 93 -6.92 -4.02 -8.62
CA PRO A 93 -6.41 -4.95 -9.62
C PRO A 93 -5.09 -4.42 -10.18
N TYR A 94 -3.96 -4.89 -9.65
CA TYR A 94 -2.64 -4.55 -10.18
C TYR A 94 -2.34 -5.23 -11.53
N ARG A 95 -3.01 -6.35 -11.81
CA ARG A 95 -2.85 -7.10 -13.06
C ARG A 95 -4.04 -6.84 -13.98
N PRO A 96 -3.83 -6.76 -15.29
CA PRO A 96 -4.91 -6.52 -16.25
C PRO A 96 -6.01 -7.60 -16.28
N ASP A 97 -5.70 -8.80 -15.78
CA ASP A 97 -6.62 -9.96 -15.72
C ASP A 97 -7.38 -10.05 -14.38
N GLN A 98 -7.16 -9.14 -13.46
CA GLN A 98 -7.87 -9.09 -12.17
C GLN A 98 -9.14 -8.23 -12.27
N GLU A 99 -10.21 -8.71 -11.64
CA GLU A 99 -11.44 -7.94 -11.50
C GLU A 99 -11.33 -6.93 -10.35
N PRO A 100 -11.85 -5.70 -10.53
CA PRO A 100 -11.85 -4.71 -9.46
C PRO A 100 -12.86 -5.07 -8.37
N ASN A 101 -12.57 -4.63 -7.14
CA ASN A 101 -13.53 -4.70 -6.05
C ASN A 101 -14.74 -3.78 -6.31
N ASP A 102 -15.93 -4.26 -5.99
CA ASP A 102 -17.14 -3.44 -5.92
C ASP A 102 -17.29 -2.85 -4.52
N ILE A 103 -16.91 -1.58 -4.38
CA ILE A 103 -16.95 -0.89 -3.08
C ILE A 103 -18.38 -0.72 -2.55
N LEU A 104 -19.38 -0.66 -3.44
CA LEU A 104 -20.79 -0.54 -3.02
C LEU A 104 -21.27 -1.88 -2.46
N ALA A 105 -20.92 -2.99 -3.10
CA ALA A 105 -21.22 -4.34 -2.59
C ALA A 105 -20.51 -4.60 -1.25
N ILE A 106 -19.25 -4.17 -1.10
CA ILE A 106 -18.51 -4.24 0.17
C ILE A 106 -19.23 -3.42 1.25
N GLY A 107 -19.59 -2.18 0.96
CA GLY A 107 -20.30 -1.30 1.89
C GLY A 107 -21.65 -1.86 2.32
N GLU A 108 -22.42 -2.41 1.39
CA GLU A 108 -23.70 -3.06 1.67
C GLU A 108 -23.52 -4.30 2.56
N GLY A 109 -22.48 -5.10 2.30
CA GLY A 109 -22.14 -6.25 3.13
C GLY A 109 -21.80 -5.83 4.56
N VAL A 110 -21.02 -4.79 4.76
CA VAL A 110 -20.71 -4.24 6.08
C VAL A 110 -21.97 -3.70 6.78
N ARG A 111 -22.81 -2.94 6.05
CA ARG A 111 -24.09 -2.42 6.58
C ARG A 111 -24.99 -3.54 7.09
N LYS A 112 -25.14 -4.59 6.30
CA LYS A 112 -25.94 -5.76 6.69
C LYS A 112 -25.43 -6.39 7.99
N VAL A 113 -24.13 -6.61 8.12
CA VAL A 113 -23.52 -7.14 9.35
C VAL A 113 -23.71 -6.19 10.53
N TYR A 114 -23.62 -4.88 10.31
CA TYR A 114 -23.90 -3.86 11.35
C TYR A 114 -25.34 -3.99 11.88
N GLU A 115 -26.31 -4.08 11.00
CA GLU A 115 -27.72 -4.25 11.34
C GLU A 115 -28.01 -5.58 12.03
N GLU A 116 -27.29 -6.65 11.65
CA GLU A 116 -27.47 -7.98 12.23
C GLU A 116 -26.81 -8.14 13.62
N VAL A 117 -25.69 -7.46 13.88
CA VAL A 117 -24.87 -7.69 15.08
C VAL A 117 -24.95 -6.54 16.08
N LEU A 118 -24.70 -5.31 15.63
CA LEU A 118 -24.59 -4.16 16.54
C LEU A 118 -25.95 -3.61 16.95
N VAL A 119 -26.88 -3.46 16.03
CA VAL A 119 -28.21 -2.90 16.32
C VAL A 119 -28.96 -3.71 17.36
N PRO A 120 -29.08 -5.06 17.25
CA PRO A 120 -29.77 -5.85 18.28
C PRO A 120 -29.06 -5.87 19.63
N ALA A 121 -27.74 -5.59 19.66
CA ALA A 121 -26.97 -5.47 20.89
C ALA A 121 -27.13 -4.10 21.59
N GLY A 122 -27.90 -3.16 21.00
CA GLY A 122 -28.05 -1.80 21.52
C GLY A 122 -26.87 -0.88 21.16
N MET A 123 -26.00 -1.28 20.24
CA MET A 123 -24.80 -0.58 19.81
C MET A 123 -24.97 0.06 18.41
N GLY A 124 -26.20 0.43 18.05
CA GLY A 124 -26.54 0.95 16.72
C GLY A 124 -26.11 2.40 16.45
N ASP A 125 -25.39 3.04 17.35
CA ASP A 125 -24.82 4.38 17.21
C ASP A 125 -23.27 4.39 17.12
N ILE A 126 -22.65 3.21 17.12
CA ILE A 126 -21.19 3.08 17.00
C ILE A 126 -20.69 3.61 15.66
N ALA A 127 -19.67 4.46 15.72
CA ALA A 127 -19.03 4.99 14.53
C ALA A 127 -18.10 3.92 13.88
N ILE A 128 -18.21 3.77 12.57
CA ILE A 128 -17.34 2.89 11.79
C ILE A 128 -16.30 3.73 11.05
N TYR A 129 -15.02 3.35 11.18
CA TYR A 129 -13.89 3.98 10.50
C TYR A 129 -13.23 2.99 9.54
N THR A 130 -12.66 3.54 8.47
CA THR A 130 -11.91 2.77 7.46
C THR A 130 -10.64 3.51 7.06
N GLU A 131 -9.61 2.78 6.59
CA GLU A 131 -8.30 3.29 6.18
C GLU A 131 -7.95 2.82 4.75
N MET A 132 -8.79 3.12 3.78
CA MET A 132 -8.73 2.57 2.42
C MET A 132 -7.73 3.29 1.50
N GLY A 133 -6.52 3.62 1.98
CA GLY A 133 -5.54 4.42 1.25
C GLY A 133 -5.20 3.89 -0.14
N ARG A 134 -4.95 2.58 -0.26
CA ARG A 134 -4.65 1.95 -1.56
C ARG A 134 -5.81 2.05 -2.54
N PHE A 135 -7.01 1.68 -2.10
CA PHE A 135 -8.20 1.73 -2.93
C PHE A 135 -8.48 3.15 -3.44
N MET A 136 -8.31 4.15 -2.57
CA MET A 136 -8.60 5.54 -2.88
C MET A 136 -7.58 6.20 -3.82
N LEU A 137 -6.30 5.84 -3.73
CA LEU A 137 -5.23 6.57 -4.40
C LEU A 137 -4.41 5.72 -5.37
N GLY A 138 -4.29 4.42 -5.14
CA GLY A 138 -3.42 3.53 -5.91
C GLY A 138 -3.56 3.69 -7.42
N PRO A 139 -4.77 3.56 -8.00
CA PRO A 139 -4.98 3.62 -9.44
C PRO A 139 -4.71 4.99 -10.09
N TYR A 140 -4.64 6.04 -9.28
CA TYR A 140 -4.54 7.43 -9.77
C TYR A 140 -3.11 7.95 -9.83
N GLY A 141 -2.11 7.10 -9.63
CA GLY A 141 -0.71 7.47 -9.75
C GLY A 141 0.08 6.51 -10.60
N CYS A 142 1.08 7.03 -11.29
CA CYS A 142 2.06 6.23 -12.02
C CYS A 142 3.47 6.78 -11.78
N LEU A 143 4.47 5.91 -11.88
CA LEU A 143 5.87 6.27 -11.95
C LEU A 143 6.28 6.25 -13.43
N VAL A 144 6.68 7.43 -13.94
CA VAL A 144 7.23 7.57 -15.30
C VAL A 144 8.74 7.54 -15.20
N THR A 145 9.36 6.67 -15.98
CA THR A 145 10.81 6.49 -15.99
C THR A 145 11.31 6.27 -17.40
N LYS A 146 12.58 6.61 -17.65
CA LYS A 146 13.21 6.52 -18.96
C LYS A 146 14.16 5.34 -19.03
N ALA A 147 14.12 4.56 -20.11
CA ALA A 147 15.11 3.55 -20.43
C ALA A 147 16.44 4.24 -20.78
N ILE A 148 17.48 3.96 -19.99
CA ILE A 148 18.80 4.60 -20.13
C ILE A 148 19.91 3.61 -20.43
N HIS A 149 19.65 2.31 -20.33
CA HIS A 149 20.63 1.27 -20.56
C HIS A 149 19.96 -0.04 -20.97
N GLU A 150 20.60 -0.77 -21.89
CA GLU A 150 20.26 -2.12 -22.27
C GLU A 150 21.44 -3.04 -21.94
N LYS A 151 21.13 -4.24 -21.48
CA LYS A 151 22.17 -5.24 -21.20
C LYS A 151 21.71 -6.64 -21.61
N HIS A 152 22.46 -7.26 -22.49
CA HIS A 152 22.21 -8.58 -23.08
C HIS A 152 23.23 -9.57 -22.52
N ILE A 153 22.83 -10.41 -21.55
CA ILE A 153 23.70 -11.45 -20.98
C ILE A 153 22.94 -12.78 -20.90
N TYR A 154 22.74 -13.33 -19.69
CA TYR A 154 21.89 -14.51 -19.49
C TYR A 154 20.39 -14.19 -19.59
N LYS A 155 20.05 -12.94 -19.45
CA LYS A 155 18.72 -12.35 -19.62
C LYS A 155 18.85 -11.01 -20.34
N GLU A 156 17.72 -10.51 -20.80
CA GLU A 156 17.57 -9.18 -21.36
C GLU A 156 17.19 -8.19 -20.23
N TYR A 157 17.98 -7.16 -20.03
CA TYR A 157 17.79 -6.15 -19.01
C TYR A 157 17.55 -4.77 -19.62
N ILE A 158 16.55 -4.09 -19.12
CA ILE A 158 16.34 -2.66 -19.38
C ILE A 158 16.63 -1.91 -18.09
N GLY A 159 17.69 -1.13 -18.10
CA GLY A 159 18.04 -0.21 -17.02
C GLY A 159 17.30 1.11 -17.17
N VAL A 160 16.62 1.55 -16.09
CA VAL A 160 15.87 2.80 -16.09
C VAL A 160 16.49 3.83 -15.13
N ASP A 161 16.13 5.11 -15.29
CA ASP A 161 16.61 6.19 -14.41
C ASP A 161 15.93 6.23 -13.04
N ALA A 162 14.79 5.55 -12.86
CA ALA A 162 14.19 5.28 -11.57
C ALA A 162 14.85 4.09 -10.87
N CYS A 163 14.58 3.92 -9.59
CA CYS A 163 15.05 2.79 -8.79
C CYS A 163 14.05 2.47 -7.65
N ALA A 164 14.33 1.44 -6.86
CA ALA A 164 13.47 1.06 -5.74
C ALA A 164 13.28 2.17 -4.71
N ALA A 165 14.14 3.19 -4.65
CA ALA A 165 13.94 4.38 -3.84
C ALA A 165 12.71 5.21 -4.28
N ASN A 166 12.30 5.11 -5.55
CA ASN A 166 11.09 5.75 -6.08
C ASN A 166 9.84 4.87 -5.90
N LEU A 167 10.00 3.54 -6.01
CA LEU A 167 8.93 2.55 -5.84
C LEU A 167 9.50 1.25 -5.28
N MET A 168 9.48 1.10 -3.96
CA MET A 168 10.12 -0.03 -3.28
C MET A 168 9.33 -1.34 -3.34
N ARG A 169 8.04 -1.29 -3.61
CA ARG A 169 7.14 -2.45 -3.51
C ARG A 169 7.58 -3.67 -4.35
N PRO A 170 7.99 -3.53 -5.63
CA PRO A 170 8.50 -4.67 -6.38
C PRO A 170 9.74 -5.29 -5.74
N ALA A 171 10.69 -4.48 -5.28
CA ALA A 171 11.94 -4.93 -4.69
C ALA A 171 11.76 -5.68 -3.36
N ILE A 172 10.88 -5.18 -2.47
CA ILE A 172 10.73 -5.70 -1.10
C ILE A 172 9.68 -6.81 -1.01
N TYR A 173 8.59 -6.67 -1.76
CA TYR A 173 7.45 -7.59 -1.67
C TYR A 173 7.28 -8.49 -2.89
N GLY A 174 8.10 -8.35 -3.93
CA GLY A 174 7.84 -8.98 -5.23
C GLY A 174 6.52 -8.51 -5.86
N ALA A 175 6.05 -7.31 -5.47
CA ALA A 175 4.75 -6.81 -5.89
C ALA A 175 4.73 -6.53 -7.40
N TYR A 176 3.66 -6.99 -8.05
CA TYR A 176 3.43 -6.67 -9.44
C TYR A 176 2.92 -5.23 -9.60
N HIS A 177 3.46 -4.54 -10.59
CA HIS A 177 2.89 -3.34 -11.19
C HIS A 177 2.84 -3.53 -12.70
N HIS A 178 1.74 -3.09 -13.32
CA HIS A 178 1.65 -3.10 -14.77
C HIS A 178 2.60 -2.05 -15.36
N ILE A 179 3.25 -2.40 -16.45
CA ILE A 179 4.19 -1.50 -17.15
C ILE A 179 3.73 -1.37 -18.60
N THR A 180 3.62 -0.16 -19.08
CA THR A 180 3.42 0.16 -20.49
C THR A 180 4.59 0.99 -21.00
N VAL A 181 4.88 0.87 -22.29
CA VAL A 181 5.90 1.68 -23.00
C VAL A 181 5.16 2.75 -23.76
N LEU A 182 5.44 4.02 -23.46
CA LEU A 182 4.75 5.15 -24.04
C LEU A 182 4.94 5.21 -25.56
N GLY A 183 3.82 5.26 -26.28
CA GLY A 183 3.80 5.24 -27.74
C GLY A 183 3.91 3.85 -28.37
N LYS A 184 4.04 2.80 -27.55
CA LYS A 184 4.09 1.37 -27.98
C LYS A 184 2.98 0.53 -27.37
N GLU A 185 1.89 1.14 -26.90
CA GLU A 185 0.80 0.50 -26.14
C GLU A 185 0.11 -0.63 -26.95
N ASN A 186 0.12 -0.54 -28.26
CA ASN A 186 -0.48 -1.52 -29.18
C ASN A 186 0.55 -2.42 -29.86
N ALA A 187 1.83 -2.32 -29.53
CA ALA A 187 2.87 -3.17 -30.08
C ALA A 187 2.83 -4.57 -29.44
N PRO A 188 3.29 -5.61 -30.16
CA PRO A 188 3.32 -6.96 -29.60
C PRO A 188 4.26 -7.02 -28.38
N CYS A 189 3.81 -7.68 -27.30
CA CYS A 189 4.62 -7.94 -26.10
C CYS A 189 5.35 -9.28 -26.26
N ASP A 190 6.32 -9.34 -27.13
CA ASP A 190 7.05 -10.56 -27.53
C ASP A 190 8.50 -10.61 -27.02
N HIS A 191 8.96 -9.54 -26.36
CA HIS A 191 10.23 -9.49 -25.67
C HIS A 191 10.07 -9.80 -24.18
N VAL A 192 11.07 -10.43 -23.57
CA VAL A 192 11.07 -10.78 -22.13
C VAL A 192 12.20 -10.03 -21.44
N TYR A 193 11.85 -9.09 -20.58
CA TYR A 193 12.81 -8.24 -19.89
C TYR A 193 12.75 -8.36 -18.37
N ASP A 194 13.91 -8.17 -17.72
CA ASP A 194 14.00 -7.66 -16.37
C ASP A 194 14.16 -6.13 -16.44
N VAL A 195 13.23 -5.38 -15.87
CA VAL A 195 13.31 -3.90 -15.79
C VAL A 195 13.96 -3.52 -14.47
N THR A 196 15.13 -2.88 -14.52
CA THR A 196 16.00 -2.69 -13.35
C THR A 196 16.28 -1.22 -13.05
N GLY A 197 16.39 -0.90 -11.77
CA GLY A 197 16.92 0.37 -11.29
C GLY A 197 18.46 0.37 -11.22
N SER A 198 18.99 1.38 -10.54
CA SER A 198 20.43 1.67 -10.49
C SER A 198 21.02 1.59 -9.08
N LEU A 199 20.31 1.01 -8.12
CA LEU A 199 20.84 0.78 -6.78
C LEU A 199 21.84 -0.38 -6.76
N CYS A 200 22.73 -0.38 -5.79
CA CYS A 200 23.65 -1.49 -5.53
C CYS A 200 22.92 -2.67 -4.83
N GLU A 201 21.76 -3.08 -5.39
CA GLU A 201 20.91 -4.14 -4.88
C GLU A 201 20.37 -4.99 -6.02
N ASN A 202 20.58 -6.30 -5.95
CA ASN A 202 20.07 -7.22 -6.98
C ASN A 202 18.53 -7.28 -7.04
N CYS A 203 17.86 -6.91 -5.97
CA CYS A 203 16.40 -6.83 -5.91
C CYS A 203 15.83 -5.52 -6.50
N ASP A 204 16.67 -4.55 -6.89
CA ASP A 204 16.21 -3.30 -7.50
C ASP A 204 15.68 -3.53 -8.92
N LYS A 205 14.53 -4.19 -8.98
CA LYS A 205 13.83 -4.56 -10.21
C LYS A 205 12.36 -4.20 -10.10
N PHE A 206 11.86 -3.50 -11.11
CA PHE A 206 10.44 -3.20 -11.27
C PHE A 206 9.66 -4.36 -11.87
N ALA A 207 10.34 -5.18 -12.66
CA ALA A 207 9.78 -6.37 -13.27
C ALA A 207 10.86 -7.43 -13.48
N VAL A 208 10.47 -8.71 -13.43
CA VAL A 208 11.31 -9.88 -13.70
C VAL A 208 10.58 -10.74 -14.70
N ASP A 209 11.29 -11.20 -15.74
CA ASP A 209 10.77 -12.04 -16.82
C ASP A 209 9.45 -11.50 -17.41
N ARG A 210 9.37 -10.18 -17.57
CA ARG A 210 8.16 -9.49 -18.03
C ARG A 210 8.10 -9.45 -19.56
N LYS A 211 6.98 -9.91 -20.12
CA LYS A 211 6.67 -9.69 -21.53
C LYS A 211 6.25 -8.24 -21.74
N LEU A 212 7.00 -7.56 -22.60
CA LEU A 212 6.79 -6.14 -22.97
C LEU A 212 7.05 -5.98 -24.48
N PRO A 213 6.60 -4.86 -25.08
CA PRO A 213 7.07 -4.48 -26.41
C PRO A 213 8.59 -4.31 -26.42
N GLU A 214 9.19 -4.33 -27.61
CA GLU A 214 10.60 -3.95 -27.78
C GLU A 214 10.84 -2.54 -27.20
N ILE A 215 11.85 -2.44 -26.34
CA ILE A 215 12.21 -1.20 -25.63
C ILE A 215 13.57 -0.73 -26.14
N ASP A 216 13.61 0.50 -26.65
CA ASP A 216 14.85 1.17 -27.05
C ASP A 216 15.33 2.13 -25.95
N MET A 217 16.64 2.40 -25.93
CA MET A 217 17.16 3.48 -25.08
C MET A 217 16.53 4.81 -25.44
N GLY A 218 15.98 5.47 -24.43
CA GLY A 218 15.25 6.72 -24.58
C GLY A 218 13.74 6.58 -24.49
N ASP A 219 13.20 5.37 -24.59
CA ASP A 219 11.78 5.10 -24.36
C ASP A 219 11.35 5.45 -22.95
N TYR A 220 10.11 5.88 -22.78
CA TYR A 220 9.51 6.11 -21.49
C TYR A 220 8.62 4.93 -21.09
N LEU A 221 8.87 4.41 -19.91
CA LEU A 221 8.05 3.39 -19.29
C LEU A 221 7.13 4.05 -18.26
N VAL A 222 5.87 3.62 -18.26
CA VAL A 222 4.87 4.03 -17.27
C VAL A 222 4.59 2.82 -16.38
N ILE A 223 4.93 2.93 -15.10
CA ILE A 223 4.66 1.91 -14.08
C ILE A 223 3.39 2.35 -13.35
N HIS A 224 2.31 1.59 -13.55
CA HIS A 224 0.96 1.94 -13.11
C HIS A 224 0.71 1.66 -11.62
N ASP A 225 -0.39 2.21 -11.10
CA ASP A 225 -0.95 1.93 -9.77
C ASP A 225 -0.01 2.27 -8.60
N THR A 226 0.72 3.38 -8.73
CA THR A 226 1.71 3.83 -7.75
C THR A 226 1.22 4.98 -6.86
N GLY A 227 -0.06 5.38 -6.96
CA GLY A 227 -0.62 6.51 -6.22
C GLY A 227 -0.74 6.28 -4.71
N ALA A 228 -0.64 5.02 -4.25
CA ALA A 228 -0.48 4.67 -2.86
C ALA A 228 0.73 3.76 -2.67
N HIS A 229 1.45 3.89 -1.55
CA HIS A 229 2.65 3.10 -1.23
C HIS A 229 3.78 3.25 -2.30
N GLY A 230 3.74 4.34 -3.06
CA GLY A 230 4.77 4.77 -3.98
C GLY A 230 5.69 5.80 -3.30
N PHE A 231 5.53 7.07 -3.63
CA PHE A 231 6.37 8.17 -3.12
C PHE A 231 6.46 8.18 -1.58
N SER A 232 5.36 7.92 -0.86
CA SER A 232 5.33 7.94 0.61
C SER A 232 6.24 6.88 1.26
N MET A 233 6.56 5.79 0.56
CA MET A 233 7.49 4.75 1.00
C MET A 233 8.91 4.96 0.48
N GLY A 234 9.17 6.06 -0.23
CA GLY A 234 10.48 6.37 -0.80
C GLY A 234 11.55 6.61 0.27
N TYR A 235 12.80 6.40 -0.10
CA TYR A 235 13.99 6.53 0.73
C TYR A 235 15.18 7.04 -0.11
N ASN A 236 16.33 7.26 0.53
CA ASN A 236 17.50 7.84 -0.13
C ASN A 236 18.70 6.88 -0.16
N TYR A 237 18.47 5.58 -0.24
CA TYR A 237 19.56 4.60 -0.29
C TYR A 237 20.50 4.86 -1.50
N ASN A 238 21.79 4.63 -1.32
CA ASN A 238 22.87 5.00 -2.25
C ASN A 238 22.91 6.50 -2.62
N GLY A 239 22.39 7.38 -1.75
CA GLY A 239 22.36 8.82 -2.01
C GLY A 239 21.41 9.23 -3.13
N ARG A 240 20.44 8.39 -3.51
CA ARG A 240 19.42 8.73 -4.50
C ARG A 240 18.48 9.78 -3.95
N LEU A 241 18.35 10.87 -4.67
CA LEU A 241 17.40 11.94 -4.37
C LEU A 241 16.00 11.52 -4.86
N ARG A 242 14.97 11.97 -4.14
CA ARG A 242 13.59 11.65 -4.47
C ARG A 242 13.13 12.47 -5.67
N SER A 243 12.32 11.86 -6.52
CA SER A 243 11.78 12.48 -7.74
C SER A 243 10.75 13.56 -7.44
N ALA A 244 10.45 14.40 -8.44
CA ALA A 244 9.32 15.31 -8.40
C ALA A 244 7.98 14.55 -8.45
N GLU A 245 6.91 15.18 -7.96
CA GLU A 245 5.53 14.75 -8.16
C GLU A 245 4.78 15.78 -9.01
N LEU A 246 4.12 15.29 -10.03
CA LEU A 246 3.34 16.09 -10.99
C LEU A 246 1.87 15.70 -10.92
N LEU A 247 0.99 16.66 -10.87
CA LEU A 247 -0.45 16.46 -10.98
C LEU A 247 -0.89 16.70 -12.43
N LEU A 248 -1.37 15.63 -13.06
CA LEU A 248 -2.08 15.72 -14.34
C LEU A 248 -3.53 16.12 -14.05
N LYS A 249 -3.97 17.24 -14.60
CA LYS A 249 -5.33 17.76 -14.44
C LYS A 249 -6.25 17.25 -15.54
N GLU A 250 -7.56 17.38 -15.32
CA GLU A 250 -8.61 17.00 -16.29
C GLU A 250 -8.49 17.73 -17.63
N ASP A 251 -7.98 18.97 -17.64
CA ASP A 251 -7.74 19.76 -18.85
C ASP A 251 -6.46 19.36 -19.62
N GLY A 252 -5.77 18.30 -19.14
CA GLY A 252 -4.50 17.83 -19.71
C GLY A 252 -3.28 18.64 -19.28
N SER A 253 -3.45 19.72 -18.53
CA SER A 253 -2.33 20.50 -18.01
C SER A 253 -1.63 19.78 -16.86
N VAL A 254 -0.33 20.03 -16.70
CA VAL A 254 0.49 19.41 -15.67
C VAL A 254 0.95 20.48 -14.68
N LYS A 255 0.76 20.20 -13.37
CA LYS A 255 1.22 21.06 -12.28
C LYS A 255 2.24 20.31 -11.41
N MET A 256 3.41 20.89 -11.21
CA MET A 256 4.33 20.39 -10.18
C MET A 256 3.71 20.64 -8.80
N ILE A 257 3.45 19.57 -8.05
CA ILE A 257 2.92 19.61 -6.68
C ILE A 257 4.01 19.35 -5.64
N ARG A 258 5.11 18.73 -6.05
CA ARG A 258 6.34 18.57 -5.27
C ARG A 258 7.53 18.63 -6.22
N ARG A 259 8.54 19.47 -5.90
CA ARG A 259 9.81 19.45 -6.63
C ARG A 259 10.63 18.20 -6.28
N ALA A 260 11.57 17.86 -7.13
CA ALA A 260 12.60 16.87 -6.78
C ALA A 260 13.46 17.36 -5.60
N GLU A 261 14.02 16.43 -4.85
CA GLU A 261 15.05 16.73 -3.84
C GLU A 261 16.34 17.23 -4.51
N THR A 262 17.03 18.07 -3.78
CA THR A 262 18.37 18.54 -4.13
C THR A 262 19.38 17.98 -3.11
N PRO A 263 20.70 18.05 -3.37
CA PRO A 263 21.70 17.68 -2.37
C PRO A 263 21.52 18.42 -1.04
N GLU A 264 21.11 19.69 -1.09
CA GLU A 264 20.86 20.49 0.12
C GLU A 264 19.72 19.91 0.97
N ASP A 265 18.67 19.38 0.35
CA ASP A 265 17.58 18.69 1.07
C ASP A 265 18.10 17.41 1.74
N TYR A 266 18.90 16.62 1.03
CA TYR A 266 19.47 15.38 1.53
C TYR A 266 20.36 15.58 2.74
N PHE A 267 21.11 16.67 2.74
CA PHE A 267 22.04 17.01 3.79
C PHE A 267 21.49 18.03 4.81
N ALA A 268 20.22 18.40 4.75
CA ALA A 268 19.62 19.46 5.55
C ALA A 268 19.73 19.27 7.07
N THR A 269 20.00 18.05 7.55
CA THR A 269 20.15 17.74 8.98
C THR A 269 21.59 17.70 9.47
N PHE A 270 22.56 18.02 8.61
CA PHE A 270 23.97 18.06 8.98
C PHE A 270 24.34 19.46 9.46
N ASP A 271 24.91 19.56 10.65
CA ASP A 271 25.34 20.84 11.24
C ASP A 271 26.70 21.33 10.72
N CYS A 272 27.45 20.51 9.99
CA CYS A 272 28.84 20.79 9.58
C CYS A 272 29.00 21.21 8.11
N PHE A 273 27.92 21.59 7.43
CA PHE A 273 27.96 21.92 6.00
C PHE A 273 28.76 23.18 5.66
N ASP A 274 28.82 24.15 6.57
CA ASP A 274 29.60 25.39 6.40
C ASP A 274 31.11 25.14 6.32
N ASP A 275 31.57 23.99 6.83
CA ASP A 275 32.96 23.58 6.83
C ASP A 275 33.37 22.72 5.62
N ILE A 276 32.41 22.20 4.87
CA ILE A 276 32.67 21.37 3.70
C ILE A 276 32.59 22.23 2.43
N ARG A 277 33.72 22.73 1.99
CA ARG A 277 33.85 23.34 0.66
C ARG A 277 33.85 22.25 -0.39
N ILE A 278 32.70 21.99 -1.01
CA ILE A 278 32.64 21.21 -2.26
C ILE A 278 33.26 22.09 -3.33
N THR A 279 34.51 21.84 -3.65
CA THR A 279 35.16 22.44 -4.82
C THR A 279 34.48 21.93 -6.06
N LYS A 280 33.91 22.85 -6.83
CA LYS A 280 33.28 22.60 -8.14
C LYS A 280 34.30 22.05 -9.14
#